data_62aa4da748d8393e78b4f4222dae291c
#
_entry.id   62aa4da748d8393e78b4f4222dae291c
#
_cell.length_a   1.000
_cell.length_b   1.000
_cell.length_c   1.000
_cell.angle_alpha   90.00
_cell.angle_beta   90.00
_cell.angle_gamma   90.00
#
_symmetry.space_group_name_H-M   'P 1'
#
loop_
_entity.id
_entity.type
_entity.pdbx_description
1 polymer ?
#
loop_
_entity_poly.entity_id
_entity_poly.type
_entity_poly.pdbx_seq_one_letter_code
_entity_poly.pdbx_strand_id
1 'polypeptide(L)'
;MRFYQELQLNQSGSKELIRQSKTTKEKLYHIAVYLFKIAITVAFCFLFVTLFSILFGSENSIAGVVVLLCIMVFRQAHFEIHAGQSTVLLVLFFINMTLCSHLANKLSPVAGMLINIVALAILVFLGCHNPSMFNQSTLVLGYLLLYGYDVSGKSYLMRLAGMAVGAVLTCIVFYRNHKHRTYDKLSLIHISEPTRRSYIS
;
A
#
# COMPACT_ATOMS: atom_id res chain seq x y z
N MET A 1 9.17 -17.57 22.00
CA MET A 1 9.42 -17.15 20.59
C MET A 1 10.72 -16.39 20.50
N ARG A 2 11.50 -16.56 19.42
CA ARG A 2 12.71 -15.76 19.21
C ARG A 2 12.31 -14.35 18.74
N PHE A 3 12.99 -13.30 19.20
CA PHE A 3 12.75 -11.88 18.87
C PHE A 3 12.49 -11.63 17.37
N TYR A 4 13.29 -12.25 16.48
CA TYR A 4 13.12 -12.13 15.02
C TYR A 4 11.78 -12.69 14.49
N GLN A 5 11.28 -13.77 15.09
CA GLN A 5 9.99 -14.35 14.69
C GLN A 5 8.83 -13.43 15.07
N GLU A 6 8.95 -12.76 16.21
CA GLU A 6 7.96 -11.81 16.69
C GLU A 6 7.94 -10.51 15.85
N LEU A 7 9.11 -10.06 15.37
CA LEU A 7 9.19 -8.92 14.45
C LEU A 7 8.51 -9.18 13.09
N GLN A 8 8.46 -10.42 12.64
CA GLN A 8 7.83 -10.80 11.36
C GLN A 8 6.30 -10.96 11.46
N LEU A 9 5.74 -11.06 12.65
CA LEU A 9 4.29 -11.16 12.83
C LEU A 9 3.58 -9.92 12.27
N ASN A 10 2.38 -10.12 11.75
CA ASN A 10 1.50 -9.03 11.41
C ASN A 10 0.96 -8.34 12.67
N GLN A 11 0.25 -7.23 12.50
CA GLN A 11 -0.26 -6.43 13.62
C GLN A 11 -1.26 -7.21 14.50
N SER A 12 -2.09 -8.05 13.89
CA SER A 12 -3.05 -8.91 14.61
C SER A 12 -2.34 -10.01 15.42
N GLY A 13 -1.31 -10.65 14.85
CA GLY A 13 -0.51 -11.65 15.54
C GLY A 13 0.25 -11.09 16.75
N SER A 14 0.82 -9.88 16.64
CA SER A 14 1.47 -9.22 17.77
C SER A 14 0.49 -8.88 18.90
N LYS A 15 -0.74 -8.40 18.56
CA LYS A 15 -1.79 -8.14 19.55
C LYS A 15 -2.28 -9.40 20.22
N GLU A 16 -2.40 -10.49 19.48
CA GLU A 16 -2.81 -11.79 20.01
C GLU A 16 -1.78 -12.35 21.00
N LEU A 17 -0.47 -12.25 20.71
CA LEU A 17 0.59 -12.63 21.65
C LEU A 17 0.53 -11.84 22.95
N ILE A 18 0.30 -10.52 22.88
CA ILE A 18 0.14 -9.67 24.06
C ILE A 18 -1.06 -10.13 24.88
N ARG A 19 -2.16 -10.51 24.21
CA ARG A 19 -3.38 -10.97 24.88
C ARG A 19 -3.25 -12.34 25.52
N GLN A 20 -2.48 -13.26 24.91
CA GLN A 20 -2.26 -14.62 25.40
C GLN A 20 -1.16 -14.72 26.46
N SER A 21 -0.44 -13.64 26.76
CA SER A 21 0.64 -13.62 27.74
C SER A 21 0.12 -13.96 29.15
N LYS A 22 0.73 -14.95 29.78
CA LYS A 22 0.34 -15.45 31.13
C LYS A 22 0.96 -14.64 32.27
N THR A 23 2.13 -14.05 32.04
CA THR A 23 2.90 -13.35 33.06
C THR A 23 3.07 -11.87 32.70
N THR A 24 3.03 -10.97 33.70
CA THR A 24 3.21 -9.53 33.49
C THR A 24 4.54 -9.19 32.81
N LYS A 25 5.61 -9.92 33.13
CA LYS A 25 6.93 -9.74 32.49
C LYS A 25 6.90 -10.10 31.00
N GLU A 26 6.25 -11.21 30.65
CA GLU A 26 6.09 -11.67 29.28
C GLU A 26 5.25 -10.66 28.47
N LYS A 27 4.16 -10.19 29.05
CA LYS A 27 3.32 -9.15 28.44
C LYS A 27 4.09 -7.85 28.18
N LEU A 28 4.90 -7.41 29.14
CA LEU A 28 5.72 -6.20 29.00
C LEU A 28 6.76 -6.36 27.89
N TYR A 29 7.38 -7.53 27.77
CA TYR A 29 8.32 -7.86 26.69
C TYR A 29 7.64 -7.77 25.30
N HIS A 30 6.49 -8.40 25.12
CA HIS A 30 5.76 -8.36 23.85
C HIS A 30 5.28 -6.93 23.49
N ILE A 31 4.88 -6.14 24.48
CA ILE A 31 4.56 -4.71 24.28
C ILE A 31 5.81 -3.93 23.83
N ALA A 32 6.97 -4.16 24.46
CA ALA A 32 8.21 -3.49 24.08
C ALA A 32 8.62 -3.83 22.63
N VAL A 33 8.54 -5.11 22.24
CA VAL A 33 8.82 -5.54 20.86
C VAL A 33 7.83 -4.91 19.88
N TYR A 34 6.56 -4.82 20.23
CA TYR A 34 5.53 -4.18 19.40
C TYR A 34 5.78 -2.69 19.24
N LEU A 35 6.13 -1.98 20.31
CA LEU A 35 6.50 -0.55 20.27
C LEU A 35 7.75 -0.31 19.42
N PHE A 36 8.77 -1.15 19.57
CA PHE A 36 9.99 -1.09 18.77
C PHE A 36 9.69 -1.25 17.27
N LYS A 37 8.81 -2.18 16.90
CA LYS A 37 8.34 -2.38 15.54
C LYS A 37 7.61 -1.15 14.98
N ILE A 38 6.74 -0.52 15.78
CA ILE A 38 6.08 0.73 15.40
C ILE A 38 7.11 1.82 15.18
N ALA A 39 8.07 1.99 16.10
CA ALA A 39 9.11 3.01 16.01
C ALA A 39 9.94 2.87 14.72
N ILE A 40 10.36 1.65 14.37
CA ILE A 40 11.07 1.39 13.10
C ILE A 40 10.20 1.76 11.89
N THR A 41 8.92 1.39 11.90
CA THR A 41 8.01 1.71 10.80
C THR A 41 7.83 3.22 10.64
N VAL A 42 7.64 3.95 11.74
CA VAL A 42 7.52 5.41 11.73
C VAL A 42 8.81 6.07 11.25
N ALA A 43 9.96 5.61 11.74
CA ALA A 43 11.27 6.11 11.30
C ALA A 43 11.48 5.89 9.79
N PHE A 44 11.10 4.73 9.27
CA PHE A 44 11.14 4.44 7.84
C PHE A 44 10.23 5.37 7.03
N CYS A 45 8.98 5.59 7.48
CA CYS A 45 8.05 6.50 6.84
C CYS A 45 8.60 7.94 6.80
N PHE A 46 9.14 8.41 7.92
CA PHE A 46 9.74 9.73 8.00
C PHE A 46 10.94 9.89 7.06
N LEU A 47 11.85 8.90 7.07
CA LEU A 47 13.02 8.90 6.20
C LEU A 47 12.62 8.89 4.72
N PHE A 48 11.62 8.07 4.35
CA PHE A 48 11.13 8.00 2.98
C PHE A 48 10.55 9.33 2.49
N VAL A 49 9.67 9.96 3.29
CA VAL A 49 9.06 11.26 2.93
C VAL A 49 10.11 12.36 2.86
N THR A 50 11.08 12.38 3.79
CA THR A 50 12.18 13.34 3.78
C THR A 50 13.05 13.19 2.53
N LEU A 51 13.44 11.96 2.19
CA LEU A 51 14.19 11.66 0.97
C LEU A 51 13.43 12.06 -0.29
N PHE A 52 12.13 11.75 -0.34
CA PHE A 52 11.26 12.15 -1.45
C PHE A 52 11.19 13.68 -1.59
N SER A 53 11.06 14.39 -0.47
CA SER A 53 11.05 15.86 -0.44
C SER A 53 12.38 16.48 -0.92
N ILE A 54 13.52 15.87 -0.59
CA ILE A 54 14.84 16.31 -1.07
C ILE A 54 14.97 16.10 -2.59
N LEU A 55 14.51 14.97 -3.10
CA LEU A 55 14.65 14.60 -4.52
C LEU A 55 13.68 15.37 -5.45
N PHE A 56 12.43 15.56 -5.02
CA PHE A 56 11.37 16.13 -5.85
C PHE A 56 10.90 17.52 -5.41
N GLY A 57 11.55 18.09 -4.39
CA GLY A 57 11.22 19.39 -3.83
C GLY A 57 10.28 19.33 -2.62
N SER A 58 10.46 20.27 -1.70
CA SER A 58 9.71 20.35 -0.44
C SER A 58 8.20 20.48 -0.63
N GLU A 59 7.74 21.14 -1.69
CA GLU A 59 6.33 21.27 -2.06
C GLU A 59 5.68 19.92 -2.43
N ASN A 60 6.48 18.91 -2.77
CA ASN A 60 6.06 17.59 -3.16
C ASN A 60 6.15 16.54 -2.03
N SER A 61 6.42 16.95 -0.79
CA SER A 61 6.44 16.06 0.38
C SER A 61 5.13 15.30 0.55
N ILE A 62 3.99 15.94 0.29
CA ILE A 62 2.65 15.32 0.30
C ILE A 62 2.55 14.20 -0.74
N ALA A 63 3.11 14.36 -1.94
CA ALA A 63 3.16 13.30 -2.93
C ALA A 63 3.96 12.09 -2.42
N GLY A 64 5.06 12.33 -1.69
CA GLY A 64 5.81 11.28 -1.00
C GLY A 64 4.98 10.49 0.01
N VAL A 65 4.15 11.19 0.80
CA VAL A 65 3.19 10.53 1.71
C VAL A 65 2.20 9.67 0.95
N VAL A 66 1.62 10.19 -0.15
CA VAL A 66 0.66 9.45 -0.96
C VAL A 66 1.29 8.20 -1.59
N VAL A 67 2.51 8.31 -2.13
CA VAL A 67 3.26 7.15 -2.64
C VAL A 67 3.44 6.09 -1.55
N LEU A 68 3.82 6.49 -0.35
CA LEU A 68 4.00 5.59 0.79
C LEU A 68 2.68 4.89 1.18
N LEU A 69 1.57 5.64 1.22
CA LEU A 69 0.24 5.08 1.46
C LEU A 69 -0.14 4.06 0.39
N CYS A 70 0.11 4.36 -0.89
CA CYS A 70 -0.12 3.43 -1.99
C CYS A 70 0.72 2.15 -1.84
N ILE A 71 2.02 2.26 -1.52
CA ILE A 71 2.89 1.10 -1.28
C ILE A 71 2.31 0.22 -0.14
N MET A 72 1.86 0.83 0.95
CA MET A 72 1.28 0.11 2.09
C MET A 72 -0.01 -0.62 1.74
N VAL A 73 -0.90 0.02 0.98
CA VAL A 73 -2.17 -0.57 0.53
C VAL A 73 -1.92 -1.71 -0.45
N PHE A 74 -1.13 -1.46 -1.50
CA PHE A 74 -0.88 -2.45 -2.55
C PHE A 74 0.02 -3.61 -2.10
N ARG A 75 0.81 -3.44 -1.06
CA ARG A 75 1.51 -4.55 -0.41
C ARG A 75 0.56 -5.59 0.15
N GLN A 76 -0.62 -5.19 0.62
CA GLN A 76 -1.64 -6.07 1.21
C GLN A 76 -2.67 -6.55 0.19
N ALA A 77 -2.79 -5.85 -0.94
CA ALA A 77 -3.77 -6.15 -1.98
C ALA A 77 -3.49 -7.50 -2.65
N HIS A 78 -4.56 -8.24 -2.90
CA HIS A 78 -4.56 -9.47 -3.67
C HIS A 78 -5.49 -9.29 -4.86
N PHE A 79 -4.91 -9.09 -6.02
CA PHE A 79 -5.69 -9.15 -7.26
C PHE A 79 -5.65 -10.60 -7.76
N GLU A 80 -6.83 -11.19 -7.94
CA GLU A 80 -6.99 -12.54 -8.54
C GLU A 80 -6.84 -12.52 -10.07
N ILE A 81 -6.21 -11.50 -10.62
CA ILE A 81 -5.94 -11.27 -12.03
C ILE A 81 -4.46 -11.48 -12.34
N HIS A 82 -4.13 -11.64 -13.63
CA HIS A 82 -2.75 -11.82 -14.05
C HIS A 82 -1.85 -10.64 -13.61
N ALA A 83 -0.61 -10.93 -13.27
CA ALA A 83 0.36 -9.94 -12.78
C ALA A 83 0.51 -8.72 -13.71
N GLY A 84 0.44 -8.92 -15.03
CA GLY A 84 0.48 -7.83 -16.01
C GLY A 84 -0.72 -6.90 -15.92
N GLN A 85 -1.93 -7.45 -15.80
CA GLN A 85 -3.16 -6.66 -15.64
C GLN A 85 -3.16 -5.88 -14.33
N SER A 86 -2.66 -6.48 -13.25
CA SER A 86 -2.50 -5.81 -11.96
C SER A 86 -1.54 -4.63 -12.04
N THR A 87 -0.44 -4.76 -12.79
CA THR A 87 0.52 -3.68 -13.00
C THR A 87 -0.12 -2.51 -13.77
N VAL A 88 -0.87 -2.80 -14.84
CA VAL A 88 -1.60 -1.77 -15.60
C VAL A 88 -2.60 -1.05 -14.70
N LEU A 89 -3.34 -1.79 -13.88
CA LEU A 89 -4.29 -1.24 -12.93
C LEU A 89 -3.61 -0.28 -11.94
N LEU A 90 -2.47 -0.67 -11.37
CA LEU A 90 -1.67 0.17 -10.46
C LEU A 90 -1.22 1.48 -11.14
N VAL A 91 -0.72 1.39 -12.36
CA VAL A 91 -0.31 2.58 -13.12
C VAL A 91 -1.50 3.50 -13.37
N LEU A 92 -2.66 2.94 -13.74
CA LEU A 92 -3.89 3.72 -13.92
C LEU A 92 -4.35 4.41 -12.62
N PHE A 93 -4.20 3.79 -11.46
CA PHE A 93 -4.43 4.43 -10.16
C PHE A 93 -3.55 5.67 -9.97
N PHE A 94 -2.25 5.56 -10.22
CA PHE A 94 -1.32 6.68 -10.07
C PHE A 94 -1.63 7.81 -11.06
N ILE A 95 -1.94 7.47 -12.30
CA ILE A 95 -2.35 8.44 -13.33
C ILE A 95 -3.63 9.15 -12.90
N ASN A 96 -4.67 8.41 -12.50
CA ASN A 96 -5.93 8.98 -12.06
C ASN A 96 -5.70 9.93 -10.85
N MET A 97 -4.95 9.51 -9.83
CA MET A 97 -4.69 10.32 -8.65
C MET A 97 -3.93 11.62 -8.99
N THR A 98 -2.96 11.56 -9.89
CA THR A 98 -2.08 12.70 -10.18
C THR A 98 -2.70 13.66 -11.18
N LEU A 99 -3.28 13.15 -12.27
CA LEU A 99 -3.84 14.01 -13.32
C LEU A 99 -5.20 14.56 -12.93
N CYS A 100 -6.11 13.73 -12.41
CA CYS A 100 -7.45 14.18 -12.09
C CYS A 100 -7.47 15.19 -10.94
N SER A 101 -6.62 15.02 -9.91
CA SER A 101 -6.51 15.98 -8.81
C SER A 101 -6.04 17.36 -9.29
N HIS A 102 -5.03 17.40 -10.17
CA HIS A 102 -4.54 18.66 -10.74
C HIS A 102 -5.55 19.29 -11.70
N LEU A 103 -6.14 18.50 -12.59
CA LEU A 103 -7.12 18.98 -13.58
C LEU A 103 -8.37 19.56 -12.89
N ALA A 104 -8.83 18.93 -11.82
CA ALA A 104 -9.97 19.41 -11.04
C ALA A 104 -9.72 20.77 -10.38
N ASN A 105 -8.46 21.09 -10.03
CA ASN A 105 -8.09 22.41 -9.49
C ASN A 105 -7.91 23.48 -10.57
N LYS A 106 -7.59 23.11 -11.80
CA LYS A 106 -7.34 24.05 -12.90
C LYS A 106 -8.59 24.47 -13.66
N LEU A 107 -9.63 23.66 -13.64
CA LEU A 107 -10.87 23.92 -14.36
C LEU A 107 -11.87 24.75 -13.54
N SER A 108 -13.00 25.10 -14.17
CA SER A 108 -14.09 25.78 -13.48
C SER A 108 -14.62 24.92 -12.30
N PRO A 109 -15.19 25.52 -11.25
CA PRO A 109 -15.66 24.78 -10.07
C PRO A 109 -16.61 23.61 -10.38
N VAL A 110 -17.51 23.82 -11.36
CA VAL A 110 -18.47 22.78 -11.79
C VAL A 110 -17.75 21.63 -12.49
N ALA A 111 -16.84 21.93 -13.42
CA ALA A 111 -16.06 20.91 -14.11
C ALA A 111 -15.12 20.16 -13.15
N GLY A 112 -14.50 20.88 -12.23
CA GLY A 112 -13.65 20.28 -11.18
C GLY A 112 -14.44 19.32 -10.27
N MET A 113 -15.65 19.70 -9.90
CA MET A 113 -16.54 18.82 -9.12
C MET A 113 -16.87 17.53 -9.88
N LEU A 114 -17.20 17.62 -11.18
CA LEU A 114 -17.49 16.44 -12.01
C LEU A 114 -16.26 15.53 -12.13
N ILE A 115 -15.08 16.10 -12.35
CA ILE A 115 -13.82 15.33 -12.41
C ILE A 115 -13.57 14.62 -11.07
N ASN A 116 -13.75 15.29 -9.95
CA ASN A 116 -13.58 14.68 -8.62
C ASN A 116 -14.54 13.52 -8.41
N ILE A 117 -15.81 13.66 -8.78
CA ILE A 117 -16.81 12.58 -8.68
C ILE A 117 -16.36 11.37 -9.52
N VAL A 118 -15.97 11.59 -10.76
CA VAL A 118 -15.53 10.50 -11.65
C VAL A 118 -14.25 9.86 -11.15
N ALA A 119 -13.25 10.66 -10.75
CA ALA A 119 -11.98 10.16 -10.23
C ALA A 119 -12.17 9.30 -8.97
N LEU A 120 -12.99 9.76 -8.02
CA LEU A 120 -13.30 9.02 -6.82
C LEU A 120 -14.12 7.76 -7.10
N ALA A 121 -15.09 7.84 -8.02
CA ALA A 121 -15.86 6.67 -8.46
C ALA A 121 -14.95 5.59 -9.07
N ILE A 122 -13.97 5.97 -9.90
CA ILE A 122 -12.98 5.05 -10.46
C ILE A 122 -12.15 4.39 -9.34
N LEU A 123 -11.64 5.18 -8.38
CA LEU A 123 -10.84 4.66 -7.26
C LEU A 123 -11.64 3.65 -6.41
N VAL A 124 -12.89 3.98 -6.10
CA VAL A 124 -13.77 3.11 -5.31
C VAL A 124 -14.14 1.86 -6.11
N PHE A 125 -14.54 2.00 -7.38
CA PHE A 125 -14.94 0.88 -8.23
C PHE A 125 -13.81 -0.13 -8.44
N LEU A 126 -12.61 0.35 -8.75
CA LEU A 126 -11.43 -0.50 -8.91
C LEU A 126 -11.04 -1.19 -7.59
N GLY A 127 -11.30 -0.54 -6.45
CA GLY A 127 -11.08 -1.12 -5.13
C GLY A 127 -12.13 -2.17 -4.73
N CYS A 128 -13.36 -2.09 -5.25
CA CYS A 128 -14.42 -3.06 -4.96
C CYS A 128 -14.15 -4.47 -5.49
N HIS A 129 -13.24 -4.61 -6.45
CA HIS A 129 -12.91 -5.91 -7.05
C HIS A 129 -12.23 -6.89 -6.07
N ASN A 130 -11.78 -6.42 -4.91
CA ASN A 130 -11.22 -7.28 -3.87
C ASN A 130 -11.59 -6.80 -2.45
N PRO A 131 -12.81 -7.08 -1.96
CA PRO A 131 -13.36 -6.48 -0.73
C PRO A 131 -12.66 -6.92 0.56
N SER A 132 -11.93 -8.04 0.57
CA SER A 132 -11.44 -8.63 1.83
C SER A 132 -10.17 -7.98 2.39
N MET A 133 -9.38 -7.25 1.59
CA MET A 133 -8.05 -6.74 2.01
C MET A 133 -7.71 -5.33 1.50
N PHE A 134 -8.57 -4.70 0.69
CA PHE A 134 -8.25 -3.45 0.04
C PHE A 134 -8.79 -2.25 0.82
N ASN A 135 -7.90 -1.47 1.42
CA ASN A 135 -8.30 -0.25 2.14
C ASN A 135 -8.52 0.93 1.19
N GLN A 136 -9.71 0.99 0.60
CA GLN A 136 -10.13 2.03 -0.33
C GLN A 136 -10.05 3.43 0.30
N SER A 137 -10.38 3.55 1.59
CA SER A 137 -10.35 4.83 2.31
C SER A 137 -8.97 5.48 2.26
N THR A 138 -7.91 4.69 2.29
CA THR A 138 -6.53 5.20 2.22
C THR A 138 -6.21 5.78 0.83
N LEU A 139 -6.70 5.17 -0.24
CA LEU A 139 -6.50 5.70 -1.61
C LEU A 139 -7.31 6.97 -1.85
N VAL A 140 -8.56 7.00 -1.38
CA VAL A 140 -9.39 8.21 -1.40
C VAL A 140 -8.72 9.34 -0.61
N LEU A 141 -8.19 9.04 0.57
CA LEU A 141 -7.41 10.01 1.35
C LEU A 141 -6.19 10.51 0.58
N GLY A 142 -5.45 9.62 -0.09
CA GLY A 142 -4.32 9.99 -0.94
C GLY A 142 -4.71 10.94 -2.08
N TYR A 143 -5.83 10.67 -2.74
CA TYR A 143 -6.39 11.56 -3.78
C TYR A 143 -6.75 12.94 -3.21
N LEU A 144 -7.45 12.98 -2.07
CA LEU A 144 -7.83 14.24 -1.42
C LEU A 144 -6.63 15.07 -0.96
N LEU A 145 -5.56 14.41 -0.50
CA LEU A 145 -4.31 15.08 -0.16
C LEU A 145 -3.67 15.73 -1.39
N LEU A 146 -3.60 15.04 -2.54
CA LEU A 146 -3.07 15.60 -3.78
C LEU A 146 -3.95 16.74 -4.32
N TYR A 147 -5.26 16.62 -4.19
CA TYR A 147 -6.21 17.65 -4.57
C TYR A 147 -6.09 18.91 -3.68
N GLY A 148 -6.02 18.74 -2.35
CA GLY A 148 -5.95 19.85 -1.41
C GLY A 148 -4.60 20.58 -1.41
N TYR A 149 -3.53 19.91 -1.82
CA TYR A 149 -2.18 20.49 -1.92
C TYR A 149 -1.69 20.49 -3.37
N ASP A 150 -2.47 21.10 -4.24
CA ASP A 150 -2.08 21.21 -5.65
C ASP A 150 -0.86 22.13 -5.83
N VAL A 151 -0.04 21.82 -6.81
CA VAL A 151 1.15 22.60 -7.20
C VAL A 151 1.10 22.88 -8.69
N SER A 152 1.79 23.91 -9.14
CA SER A 152 1.78 24.34 -10.53
C SER A 152 3.20 24.56 -11.07
N GLY A 153 3.30 24.67 -12.40
CA GLY A 153 4.55 24.95 -13.07
C GLY A 153 5.60 23.85 -12.91
N LYS A 154 6.83 24.23 -12.58
CA LYS A 154 7.97 23.31 -12.42
C LYS A 154 7.74 22.28 -11.31
N SER A 155 7.12 22.69 -10.19
CA SER A 155 6.82 21.80 -9.06
C SER A 155 5.84 20.69 -9.45
N TYR A 156 4.92 20.96 -10.38
CA TYR A 156 4.02 19.92 -10.91
C TYR A 156 4.75 18.89 -11.76
N LEU A 157 5.72 19.30 -12.60
CA LEU A 157 6.55 18.36 -13.36
C LEU A 157 7.36 17.46 -12.43
N MET A 158 7.91 18.02 -11.36
CA MET A 158 8.62 17.25 -10.33
C MET A 158 7.67 16.28 -9.59
N ARG A 159 6.41 16.70 -9.37
CA ARG A 159 5.36 15.83 -8.82
C ARG A 159 5.06 14.66 -9.75
N LEU A 160 4.88 14.91 -11.05
CA LEU A 160 4.66 13.85 -12.04
C LEU A 160 5.83 12.85 -12.04
N ALA A 161 7.07 13.32 -12.04
CA ALA A 161 8.24 12.47 -11.96
C ALA A 161 8.27 11.64 -10.67
N GLY A 162 8.00 12.27 -9.52
CA GLY A 162 7.93 11.59 -8.22
C GLY A 162 6.84 10.53 -8.16
N MET A 163 5.65 10.84 -8.68
CA MET A 163 4.54 9.88 -8.75
C MET A 163 4.83 8.73 -9.72
N ALA A 164 5.51 8.98 -10.84
CA ALA A 164 5.96 7.92 -11.75
C ALA A 164 6.96 6.97 -11.07
N VAL A 165 7.95 7.51 -10.37
CA VAL A 165 8.89 6.72 -9.55
C VAL A 165 8.13 5.95 -8.46
N GLY A 166 7.16 6.59 -7.80
CA GLY A 166 6.28 5.96 -6.82
C GLY A 166 5.47 4.80 -7.39
N ALA A 167 4.94 4.95 -8.60
CA ALA A 167 4.24 3.87 -9.30
C ALA A 167 5.16 2.67 -9.57
N VAL A 168 6.38 2.92 -10.07
CA VAL A 168 7.37 1.86 -10.30
C VAL A 168 7.74 1.14 -9.01
N LEU A 169 8.02 1.88 -7.93
CA LEU A 169 8.33 1.30 -6.61
C LEU A 169 7.16 0.44 -6.11
N THR A 170 5.94 0.93 -6.23
CA THR A 170 4.73 0.19 -5.83
C THR A 170 4.56 -1.09 -6.65
N CYS A 171 4.79 -1.04 -7.96
CA CYS A 171 4.76 -2.23 -8.82
C CYS A 171 5.83 -3.26 -8.42
N ILE A 172 7.05 -2.83 -8.11
CA ILE A 172 8.13 -3.72 -7.66
C ILE A 172 7.74 -4.42 -6.35
N VAL A 173 7.25 -3.66 -5.37
CA VAL A 173 6.83 -4.21 -4.07
C VAL A 173 5.67 -5.18 -4.24
N PHE A 174 4.68 -4.81 -5.05
CA PHE A 174 3.53 -5.67 -5.38
C PHE A 174 3.97 -6.98 -6.03
N TYR A 175 4.81 -6.92 -7.07
CA TYR A 175 5.28 -8.09 -7.81
C TYR A 175 6.10 -9.04 -6.93
N ARG A 176 7.02 -8.52 -6.11
CA ARG A 176 7.79 -9.33 -5.16
C ARG A 176 6.89 -10.05 -4.17
N ASN A 177 5.89 -9.37 -3.66
CA ASN A 177 4.96 -9.94 -2.68
C ASN A 177 4.04 -11.00 -3.32
N HIS A 178 3.59 -10.76 -4.56
CA HIS A 178 2.78 -11.71 -5.33
C HIS A 178 3.55 -12.99 -5.63
N LYS A 179 4.82 -12.90 -6.03
CA LYS A 179 5.68 -14.05 -6.31
C LYS A 179 5.88 -14.94 -5.07
N HIS A 180 6.14 -14.38 -3.92
CA HIS A 180 6.30 -15.16 -2.68
C HIS A 180 5.04 -15.96 -2.32
N ARG A 181 3.86 -15.39 -2.45
CA ARG A 181 2.61 -16.05 -2.11
C ARG A 181 2.18 -17.14 -3.10
N THR A 182 2.56 -17.04 -4.35
CA THR A 182 2.31 -18.09 -5.34
C THR A 182 3.13 -19.34 -5.00
N TYR A 183 4.39 -19.17 -4.53
CA TYR A 183 5.20 -20.28 -4.06
C TYR A 183 4.61 -20.97 -2.82
N ASP A 184 4.10 -20.20 -1.86
CA ASP A 184 3.48 -20.74 -0.65
C ASP A 184 2.21 -21.58 -0.98
N LYS A 185 1.37 -21.12 -1.90
CA LYS A 185 0.21 -21.87 -2.38
C LYS A 185 0.59 -23.17 -3.10
N LEU A 186 1.63 -23.14 -3.95
CA LEU A 186 2.13 -24.31 -4.66
C LEU A 186 2.73 -25.33 -3.69
N SER A 187 3.45 -24.91 -2.64
CA SER A 187 4.00 -25.80 -1.64
C SER A 187 2.91 -26.50 -0.83
N LEU A 188 1.82 -25.80 -0.48
CA LEU A 188 0.67 -26.36 0.22
C LEU A 188 -0.09 -27.39 -0.64
N ILE A 189 -0.23 -27.16 -1.94
CA ILE A 189 -0.87 -28.11 -2.86
C ILE A 189 -0.02 -29.39 -2.98
N HIS A 190 1.30 -29.27 -3.05
CA HIS A 190 2.21 -30.43 -3.11
C HIS A 190 2.20 -31.27 -1.84
N ILE A 191 1.95 -30.67 -0.67
CA ILE A 191 1.84 -31.40 0.61
C ILE A 191 0.50 -32.14 0.72
N SER A 192 -0.57 -31.66 0.09
CA SER A 192 -1.90 -32.25 0.18
C SER A 192 -2.17 -33.36 -0.87
N GLU A 193 -1.43 -33.40 -1.99
CA GLU A 193 -1.63 -34.39 -3.05
C GLU A 193 -1.18 -35.83 -2.74
N PRO A 194 -0.10 -36.09 -1.97
CA PRO A 194 0.31 -37.48 -1.71
C PRO A 194 -0.71 -38.32 -0.96
N THR A 195 -1.58 -37.69 -0.18
CA THR A 195 -2.59 -38.42 0.63
C THR A 195 -3.79 -38.89 -0.19
N ARG A 196 -4.02 -38.29 -1.35
CA ARG A 196 -5.18 -38.64 -2.19
C ARG A 196 -4.95 -39.86 -3.09
N ARG A 197 -3.67 -40.17 -3.40
CA ARG A 197 -3.33 -41.36 -4.25
C ARG A 197 -3.26 -42.67 -3.47
N SER A 198 -3.26 -42.67 -2.16
CA SER A 198 -3.15 -43.88 -1.33
C SER A 198 -4.52 -44.54 -1.02
N TYR A 199 -5.62 -43.96 -1.42
CA TYR A 199 -6.96 -44.50 -1.19
C TYR A 199 -7.62 -45.10 -2.43
N ILE A 200 -6.90 -45.30 -3.55
CA ILE A 200 -7.42 -45.89 -4.80
C ILE A 200 -6.55 -47.09 -5.22
N SER A 201 -6.20 -47.99 -4.28
CA SER A 201 -5.65 -49.31 -4.58
C SER A 201 -6.30 -50.35 -3.70
#